data_3c68b977eea867571ae677808fbf2284
#
_entry.id   3c68b977eea867571ae677808fbf2284
#
_cell.length_a   1.000
_cell.length_b   1.000
_cell.length_c   1.000
_cell.angle_alpha   90.00
_cell.angle_beta   90.00
_cell.angle_gamma   90.00
#
_symmetry.space_group_name_H-M   'P 1'
#
loop_
_entity.id
_entity.type
_entity.pdbx_description
1 polymer ?
#
loop_
_entity_poly.entity_id
_entity_poly.type
_entity_poly.pdbx_seq_one_letter_code
_entity_poly.pdbx_strand_id
1 'polypeptide(L)'
;RRSSDLFHDVGKTKELSAFPENDYTDDGQLLGHIIIGTEMVGERIRTIAGFPEKTASELKHCILAHHGELEYGSPKKPALMEALALAFADNTDAKLETMTELLKKAGDNTQWLGFNRLLESNVRKTTV
;
A
#
# COMPACT_ATOMS: atom_id res chain seq x y z
N ARG A 1 -13.17 -1.43 7.26
CA ARG A 1 -11.79 -1.77 6.86
C ARG A 1 -11.70 -3.27 6.71
N ARG A 2 -11.30 -3.74 5.56
CA ARG A 2 -11.17 -5.17 5.26
C ARG A 2 -9.84 -5.67 5.82
N SER A 3 -9.82 -6.86 6.40
CA SER A 3 -8.62 -7.44 7.04
C SER A 3 -7.45 -7.69 6.06
N SER A 4 -7.71 -7.74 4.76
CA SER A 4 -6.67 -7.81 3.72
C SER A 4 -5.82 -6.55 3.62
N ASP A 5 -6.38 -5.37 3.98
CA ASP A 5 -5.66 -4.09 3.94
C ASP A 5 -4.57 -3.98 5.01
N LEU A 6 -4.63 -4.82 6.05
CA LEU A 6 -3.71 -4.74 7.18
C LEU A 6 -2.38 -5.48 6.95
N PHE A 7 -2.35 -6.51 6.10
CA PHE A 7 -1.17 -7.36 5.98
C PHE A 7 -0.18 -6.91 4.90
N HIS A 8 -0.62 -6.28 3.82
CA HIS A 8 0.29 -5.82 2.79
C HIS A 8 1.24 -4.73 3.31
N ASP A 9 0.73 -3.89 4.20
CA ASP A 9 1.42 -2.78 4.82
C ASP A 9 1.98 -3.07 6.23
N VAL A 10 1.96 -4.32 6.68
CA VAL A 10 2.42 -4.68 8.04
C VAL A 10 3.87 -4.24 8.31
N GLY A 11 4.70 -4.18 7.29
CA GLY A 11 6.08 -3.69 7.37
C GLY A 11 6.20 -2.24 7.83
N LYS A 12 5.20 -1.40 7.59
CA LYS A 12 5.16 -0.01 8.07
C LYS A 12 5.26 0.11 9.60
N THR A 13 4.88 -0.93 10.32
CA THR A 13 5.02 -0.98 11.79
C THR A 13 6.47 -1.03 12.27
N LYS A 14 7.41 -1.40 11.39
CA LYS A 14 8.86 -1.38 11.66
C LYS A 14 9.59 -0.36 10.78
N GLU A 15 9.01 0.03 9.66
CA GLU A 15 9.55 1.06 8.78
C GLU A 15 9.60 2.43 9.48
N LEU A 16 8.57 2.72 10.29
CA LEU A 16 8.43 3.98 11.00
C LEU A 16 8.67 3.80 12.49
N SER A 17 9.31 4.81 13.11
CA SER A 17 9.45 4.89 14.56
C SER A 17 8.09 5.13 15.22
N ALA A 18 8.04 4.87 16.54
CA ALA A 18 6.82 5.08 17.31
C ALA A 18 6.49 6.58 17.45
N PHE A 19 5.18 6.88 17.60
CA PHE A 19 4.75 8.22 17.98
C PHE A 19 5.50 8.70 19.25
N PRO A 20 5.94 9.99 19.32
CA PRO A 20 5.54 11.11 18.45
C PRO A 20 6.43 11.36 17.23
N GLU A 21 7.56 10.70 17.08
CA GLU A 21 8.56 11.01 16.06
C GLU A 21 8.06 10.69 14.67
N ASN A 22 7.46 9.50 14.47
CA ASN A 22 6.95 9.01 13.19
C ASN A 22 7.94 9.19 12.02
N ASP A 23 9.22 9.01 12.31
CA ASP A 23 10.30 9.12 11.33
C ASP A 23 10.70 7.74 10.81
N TYR A 24 11.41 7.67 9.70
CA TYR A 24 11.91 6.40 9.19
C TYR A 24 12.98 5.81 10.11
N THR A 25 12.88 4.51 10.38
CA THR A 25 13.95 3.74 10.99
C THR A 25 15.07 3.48 9.98
N ASP A 26 16.26 3.05 10.45
CA ASP A 26 17.36 2.65 9.54
C ASP A 26 16.91 1.52 8.60
N ASP A 27 16.24 0.50 9.13
CA ASP A 27 15.67 -0.58 8.31
C ASP A 27 14.60 -0.06 7.34
N GLY A 28 13.79 0.91 7.78
CA GLY A 28 12.81 1.57 6.92
C GLY A 28 13.44 2.26 5.73
N GLN A 29 14.55 2.97 5.95
CA GLN A 29 15.30 3.65 4.88
C GLN A 29 16.03 2.67 3.96
N LEU A 30 16.58 1.58 4.51
CA LEU A 30 17.42 0.64 3.77
C LEU A 30 16.60 -0.42 3.01
N LEU A 31 15.53 -0.90 3.59
CA LEU A 31 14.76 -2.05 3.08
C LEU A 31 13.36 -1.67 2.60
N GLY A 32 12.72 -0.71 3.27
CA GLY A 32 11.33 -0.34 3.02
C GLY A 32 10.30 -1.37 3.52
N HIS A 33 9.06 -0.91 3.71
CA HIS A 33 7.99 -1.73 4.33
C HIS A 33 7.66 -3.02 3.57
N ILE A 34 7.80 -3.05 2.24
CA ILE A 34 7.48 -4.24 1.43
C ILE A 34 8.39 -5.41 1.80
N ILE A 35 9.69 -5.18 1.88
CA ILE A 35 10.67 -6.22 2.24
C ILE A 35 10.50 -6.60 3.72
N ILE A 36 10.45 -5.61 4.60
CA ILE A 36 10.24 -5.83 6.04
C ILE A 36 8.95 -6.63 6.28
N GLY A 37 7.84 -6.27 5.63
CA GLY A 37 6.56 -6.99 5.73
C GLY A 37 6.65 -8.43 5.23
N THR A 38 7.35 -8.66 4.13
CA THR A 38 7.57 -10.00 3.57
C THR A 38 8.37 -10.89 4.54
N GLU A 39 9.38 -10.34 5.20
CA GLU A 39 10.17 -11.04 6.22
C GLU A 39 9.32 -11.35 7.45
N MET A 40 8.58 -10.36 8.00
CA MET A 40 7.69 -10.53 9.15
C MET A 40 6.67 -11.66 8.92
N VAL A 41 6.03 -11.66 7.75
CA VAL A 41 5.07 -12.72 7.39
C VAL A 41 5.79 -14.06 7.20
N GLY A 42 6.98 -14.07 6.60
CA GLY A 42 7.80 -15.27 6.46
C GLY A 42 8.20 -15.87 7.82
N GLU A 43 8.58 -15.04 8.78
CA GLU A 43 8.87 -15.48 10.16
C GLU A 43 7.63 -16.08 10.83
N ARG A 44 6.49 -15.42 10.70
CA ARG A 44 5.24 -15.92 11.27
C ARG A 44 4.82 -17.25 10.67
N ILE A 45 4.92 -17.42 9.35
CA ILE A 45 4.62 -18.68 8.66
C ILE A 45 5.47 -19.83 9.20
N ARG A 46 6.77 -19.60 9.47
CA ARG A 46 7.67 -20.64 10.04
C ARG A 46 7.25 -21.13 11.43
N THR A 47 6.45 -20.37 12.16
CA THR A 47 5.92 -20.79 13.47
C THR A 47 4.64 -21.64 13.36
N ILE A 48 4.06 -21.76 12.17
CA ILE A 48 2.82 -22.50 11.94
C ILE A 48 3.18 -23.88 11.37
N ALA A 49 3.00 -24.93 12.18
CA ALA A 49 3.29 -26.29 11.75
C ALA A 49 2.42 -26.69 10.53
N GLY A 50 3.05 -27.25 9.50
CA GLY A 50 2.35 -27.73 8.32
C GLY A 50 1.83 -26.64 7.38
N PHE A 51 2.25 -25.39 7.52
CA PHE A 51 1.87 -24.33 6.58
C PHE A 51 2.37 -24.69 5.17
N PRO A 52 1.50 -24.71 4.12
CA PRO A 52 1.91 -25.14 2.79
C PRO A 52 2.92 -24.18 2.16
N GLU A 53 4.04 -24.72 1.67
CA GLU A 53 5.11 -23.90 1.08
C GLU A 53 4.65 -23.07 -0.13
N LYS A 54 3.79 -23.63 -0.98
CA LYS A 54 3.24 -22.90 -2.14
C LYS A 54 2.41 -21.70 -1.70
N THR A 55 1.51 -21.91 -0.73
CA THR A 55 0.69 -20.82 -0.17
C THR A 55 1.55 -19.76 0.53
N ALA A 56 2.65 -20.16 1.18
CA ALA A 56 3.61 -19.23 1.75
C ALA A 56 4.25 -18.32 0.69
N SER A 57 4.63 -18.89 -0.45
CA SER A 57 5.20 -18.16 -1.58
C SER A 57 4.18 -17.23 -2.24
N GLU A 58 2.95 -17.71 -2.42
CA GLU A 58 1.83 -16.93 -2.98
C GLU A 58 1.48 -15.73 -2.09
N LEU A 59 1.41 -15.93 -0.77
CA LEU A 59 1.14 -14.85 0.18
C LEU A 59 2.25 -13.80 0.19
N LYS A 60 3.51 -14.22 0.19
CA LYS A 60 4.66 -13.31 0.06
C LYS A 60 4.63 -12.54 -1.27
N HIS A 61 4.25 -13.22 -2.37
CA HIS A 61 4.11 -12.56 -3.65
C HIS A 61 3.05 -11.45 -3.62
N CYS A 62 1.92 -11.67 -2.95
CA CYS A 62 0.91 -10.62 -2.78
C CYS A 62 1.49 -9.37 -2.09
N ILE A 63 2.33 -9.56 -1.05
CA ILE A 63 2.99 -8.44 -0.37
C ILE A 63 4.02 -7.78 -1.29
N LEU A 64 4.87 -8.56 -1.98
CA LEU A 64 5.91 -8.03 -2.87
C LEU A 64 5.35 -7.27 -4.08
N ALA A 65 4.13 -7.55 -4.49
CA ALA A 65 3.52 -7.03 -5.70
C ALA A 65 2.38 -6.02 -5.46
N HIS A 66 2.10 -5.65 -4.20
CA HIS A 66 0.88 -4.88 -3.90
C HIS A 66 0.87 -3.45 -4.46
N HIS A 67 2.02 -2.81 -4.67
CA HIS A 67 2.07 -1.53 -5.39
C HIS A 67 1.83 -1.67 -6.89
N GLY A 68 1.75 -2.88 -7.43
CA GLY A 68 1.39 -3.18 -8.82
C GLY A 68 2.52 -2.96 -9.82
N GLU A 69 3.13 -1.80 -9.86
CA GLU A 69 4.16 -1.43 -10.82
C GLU A 69 5.54 -1.29 -10.17
N LEU A 70 6.60 -1.63 -10.94
CA LEU A 70 7.99 -1.47 -10.48
C LEU A 70 8.33 0.00 -10.20
N GLU A 71 7.74 0.91 -10.97
CA GLU A 71 7.90 2.36 -10.83
C GLU A 71 7.36 2.88 -9.50
N TYR A 72 6.40 2.17 -8.90
CA TYR A 72 5.84 2.48 -7.58
C TYR A 72 6.58 1.78 -6.43
N GLY A 73 7.75 1.18 -6.73
CA GLY A 73 8.60 0.52 -5.74
C GLY A 73 8.25 -0.94 -5.46
N SER A 74 7.34 -1.54 -6.22
CA SER A 74 7.03 -2.97 -6.10
C SER A 74 8.21 -3.81 -6.65
N PRO A 75 8.82 -4.72 -5.86
CA PRO A 75 9.89 -5.59 -6.35
C PRO A 75 9.45 -6.55 -7.47
N LYS A 76 8.16 -6.83 -7.55
CA LYS A 76 7.53 -7.71 -8.55
C LYS A 76 6.20 -7.13 -9.02
N LYS A 77 5.87 -7.36 -10.31
CA LYS A 77 4.51 -7.15 -10.81
C LYS A 77 3.60 -8.29 -10.36
N PRO A 78 2.29 -8.02 -10.16
CA PRO A 78 1.33 -9.07 -9.80
C PRO A 78 1.28 -10.19 -10.85
N ALA A 79 1.51 -11.42 -10.40
CA ALA A 79 1.47 -12.64 -11.23
C ALA A 79 0.33 -13.59 -10.82
N LEU A 80 -0.40 -13.26 -9.76
CA LEU A 80 -1.57 -14.00 -9.27
C LEU A 80 -2.80 -13.09 -9.30
N MET A 81 -3.97 -13.68 -9.43
CA MET A 81 -5.24 -12.93 -9.43
C MET A 81 -5.43 -12.18 -8.11
N GLU A 82 -5.09 -12.80 -6.99
CA GLU A 82 -5.16 -12.21 -5.64
C GLU A 82 -4.19 -11.03 -5.50
N ALA A 83 -2.97 -11.16 -6.01
CA ALA A 83 -1.98 -10.08 -6.00
C ALA A 83 -2.43 -8.89 -6.87
N LEU A 84 -3.02 -9.17 -8.03
CA LEU A 84 -3.58 -8.14 -8.91
C LEU A 84 -4.76 -7.42 -8.25
N ALA A 85 -5.67 -8.18 -7.64
CA ALA A 85 -6.81 -7.61 -6.93
C ALA A 85 -6.37 -6.73 -5.75
N LEU A 86 -5.34 -7.16 -4.99
CA LEU A 86 -4.77 -6.39 -3.89
C LEU A 86 -4.15 -5.09 -4.41
N ALA A 87 -3.35 -5.15 -5.47
CA ALA A 87 -2.72 -3.97 -6.06
C ALA A 87 -3.75 -2.92 -6.55
N PHE A 88 -4.85 -3.37 -7.16
CA PHE A 88 -5.93 -2.46 -7.54
C PHE A 88 -6.68 -1.89 -6.33
N ALA A 89 -6.90 -2.69 -5.28
CA ALA A 89 -7.54 -2.22 -4.06
C ALA A 89 -6.71 -1.14 -3.37
N ASP A 90 -5.41 -1.37 -3.19
CA ASP A 90 -4.46 -0.43 -2.61
C ASP A 90 -4.37 0.87 -3.42
N ASN A 91 -4.18 0.77 -4.74
CA ASN A 91 -4.15 1.94 -5.62
C ASN A 91 -5.46 2.72 -5.61
N THR A 92 -6.60 2.03 -5.55
CA THR A 92 -7.92 2.66 -5.46
C THR A 92 -8.06 3.43 -4.15
N ASP A 93 -7.66 2.83 -3.02
CA ASP A 93 -7.74 3.46 -1.70
C ASP A 93 -6.85 4.72 -1.65
N ALA A 94 -5.61 4.62 -2.11
CA ALA A 94 -4.67 5.75 -2.17
C ALA A 94 -5.19 6.90 -3.05
N LYS A 95 -5.78 6.60 -4.21
CA LYS A 95 -6.34 7.62 -5.10
C LYS A 95 -7.60 8.27 -4.54
N LEU A 96 -8.47 7.50 -3.90
CA LEU A 96 -9.66 8.01 -3.24
C LEU A 96 -9.31 8.88 -2.03
N GLU A 97 -8.31 8.49 -1.24
CA GLU A 97 -7.82 9.31 -0.12
C GLU A 97 -7.25 10.64 -0.63
N THR A 98 -6.40 10.60 -1.67
CA THR A 98 -5.88 11.82 -2.31
C THR A 98 -7.00 12.71 -2.81
N MET A 99 -8.00 12.16 -3.49
CA MET A 99 -9.17 12.91 -3.96
C MET A 99 -9.92 13.53 -2.78
N THR A 100 -10.15 12.75 -1.72
CA THR A 100 -10.85 13.20 -0.52
C THR A 100 -10.15 14.37 0.15
N GLU A 101 -8.82 14.30 0.30
CA GLU A 101 -8.03 15.38 0.87
C GLU A 101 -8.06 16.67 0.02
N LEU A 102 -7.97 16.53 -1.31
CA LEU A 102 -8.09 17.67 -2.22
C LEU A 102 -9.46 18.35 -2.11
N LEU A 103 -10.53 17.55 -2.06
CA LEU A 103 -11.89 18.07 -1.95
C LEU A 103 -12.18 18.68 -0.57
N LYS A 104 -11.63 18.13 0.51
CA LYS A 104 -11.70 18.75 1.85
C LYS A 104 -11.02 20.12 1.86
N LYS A 105 -9.81 20.23 1.31
CA LYS A 105 -9.07 21.48 1.22
C LYS A 105 -9.76 22.53 0.35
N ALA A 106 -10.50 22.11 -0.67
CA ALA A 106 -11.26 22.99 -1.55
C ALA A 106 -12.49 23.63 -0.88
N GLY A 107 -13.01 23.04 0.22
CA GLY A 107 -14.21 23.53 0.91
C GLY A 107 -15.40 23.66 -0.05
N ASP A 108 -15.96 24.87 -0.17
CA ASP A 108 -17.10 25.16 -1.04
C ASP A 108 -16.71 25.55 -2.48
N ASN A 109 -15.43 25.49 -2.81
CA ASN A 109 -14.97 25.79 -4.17
C ASN A 109 -15.39 24.68 -5.13
N THR A 110 -16.24 25.02 -6.10
CA THR A 110 -16.72 24.11 -7.16
C THR A 110 -15.97 24.29 -8.49
N GLN A 111 -14.95 25.14 -8.52
CA GLN A 111 -14.10 25.34 -9.70
C GLN A 111 -13.07 24.21 -9.84
N TRP A 112 -12.34 24.21 -10.95
CA TRP A 112 -11.22 23.30 -11.16
C TRP A 112 -10.10 23.58 -10.16
N LEU A 113 -9.64 22.51 -9.46
CA LEU A 113 -8.63 22.59 -8.40
C LEU A 113 -7.19 22.47 -8.93
N GLY A 114 -7.04 22.23 -10.24
CA GLY A 114 -5.76 22.04 -10.88
C GLY A 114 -5.37 20.58 -11.09
N PHE A 115 -4.21 20.37 -11.71
CA PHE A 115 -3.68 19.05 -12.04
C PHE A 115 -3.05 18.38 -10.81
N ASN A 116 -3.46 17.17 -10.52
CA ASN A 116 -2.84 16.34 -9.49
C ASN A 116 -2.03 15.22 -10.15
N ARG A 117 -0.76 15.05 -9.75
CA ARG A 117 0.15 14.06 -10.35
C ARG A 117 -0.24 12.62 -10.07
N LEU A 118 -0.70 12.29 -8.85
CA LEU A 118 -1.10 10.93 -8.49
C LEU A 118 -2.38 10.50 -9.21
N LEU A 119 -3.29 11.44 -9.43
CA LEU A 119 -4.54 11.18 -10.13
C LEU A 119 -4.40 11.33 -11.66
N GLU A 120 -3.28 11.91 -12.11
CA GLU A 120 -3.00 12.23 -13.53
C GLU A 120 -4.14 12.99 -14.21
N SER A 121 -4.81 13.86 -13.45
CA SER A 121 -6.01 14.54 -13.90
C SER A 121 -6.19 15.89 -13.20
N ASN A 122 -6.92 16.80 -13.87
CA ASN A 122 -7.52 17.94 -13.21
C ASN A 122 -8.70 17.47 -12.35
N VAL A 123 -8.79 18.02 -11.15
CA VAL A 123 -9.80 17.61 -10.16
C VAL A 123 -10.86 18.70 -10.01
N ARG A 124 -12.09 18.28 -9.82
CA ARG A 124 -13.22 19.16 -9.51
C ARG A 124 -14.22 18.45 -8.59
N LYS A 125 -14.83 19.21 -7.69
CA LYS A 125 -15.96 18.73 -6.89
C LYS A 125 -17.21 18.62 -7.75
N THR A 126 -18.02 17.61 -7.51
CA THR A 126 -19.38 17.50 -8.12
C THR A 126 -20.26 18.62 -7.59
N THR A 127 -21.19 19.08 -8.41
CA THR A 127 -22.11 20.19 -8.08
C THR A 127 -23.51 19.70 -7.69
N VAL A 128 -23.68 18.40 -7.46
CA VAL A 128 -24.92 17.76 -6.98
C VAL A 128 -24.79 17.36 -5.53
#